data_2d40782eef6ef271e0e48d53c5a39a2b
#
_entry.id   2d40782eef6ef271e0e48d53c5a39a2b
#
_cell.length_a   1.000
_cell.length_b   1.000
_cell.length_c   1.000
_cell.angle_alpha   90.00
_cell.angle_beta   90.00
_cell.angle_gamma   90.00
#
_symmetry.space_group_name_H-M   'P 1'
#
loop_
_entity.id
_entity.type
_entity.pdbx_description
1 polymer ?
#
loop_
_entity_poly.entity_id
_entity_poly.type
_entity_poly.pdbx_seq_one_letter_code
_entity_poly.pdbx_strand_id
1 'polypeptide(L)' 'NFYNYITEKRMAKAKELLVLKGYCPREIATEIGYDNEYSFKRAFQRTYGITPRDFLEKEGKNAR' A
#
# COMPACT_ATOMS: atom_id res chain seq x y z
N ASN A 1 9.12 -4.80 16.74
CA ASN A 1 9.81 -3.61 17.18
C ASN A 1 9.07 -2.36 16.68
N PHE A 2 9.47 -1.21 17.19
CA PHE A 2 8.73 0.03 16.92
C PHE A 2 8.64 0.34 15.43
N TYR A 3 9.76 0.17 14.72
CA TYR A 3 9.78 0.45 13.30
C TYR A 3 8.80 -0.44 12.53
N ASN A 4 8.78 -1.72 12.85
CA ASN A 4 7.86 -2.65 12.19
C ASN A 4 6.41 -2.31 12.51
N TYR A 5 6.15 -1.89 13.72
CA TYR A 5 4.80 -1.50 14.12
C TYR A 5 4.30 -0.34 13.28
N ILE A 6 5.15 0.69 13.11
CA ILE A 6 4.78 1.86 12.32
C ILE A 6 4.59 1.48 10.85
N THR A 7 5.48 0.64 10.32
CA THR A 7 5.37 0.21 8.92
C THR A 7 4.07 -0.57 8.69
N GLU A 8 3.72 -1.45 9.62
CA GLU A 8 2.50 -2.22 9.49
C GLU A 8 1.26 -1.31 9.49
N LYS A 9 1.27 -0.30 10.34
CA LYS A 9 0.16 0.66 10.39
C LYS A 9 0.04 1.42 9.07
N ARG A 10 1.18 1.86 8.53
CA ARG A 10 1.18 2.56 7.25
C ARG A 10 0.67 1.68 6.12
N MET A 11 1.10 0.42 6.12
CA MET A 11 0.71 -0.49 5.05
C MET A 11 -0.76 -0.88 5.16
N ALA A 12 -1.28 -1.00 6.37
CA ALA A 12 -2.71 -1.27 6.55
C ALA A 12 -3.53 -0.11 5.99
N LYS A 13 -3.09 1.11 6.25
CA LYS A 13 -3.77 2.29 5.70
C LYS A 13 -3.66 2.32 4.19
N ALA A 14 -2.51 1.91 3.66
CA ALA A 14 -2.30 1.87 2.21
C ALA A 14 -3.28 0.90 1.55
N LYS A 15 -3.48 -0.27 2.14
CA LYS A 15 -4.44 -1.24 1.58
C LYS A 15 -5.84 -0.65 1.56
N GLU A 16 -6.21 0.01 2.62
CA GLU A 16 -7.52 0.66 2.71
C GLU A 16 -7.68 1.70 1.61
N LEU A 17 -6.66 2.53 1.43
CA LEU A 17 -6.71 3.59 0.42
C LEU A 17 -6.74 3.02 -0.99
N LEU A 18 -6.02 1.92 -1.23
CA LEU A 18 -6.03 1.28 -2.54
C LEU A 18 -7.43 0.81 -2.91
N VAL A 19 -8.13 0.22 -1.95
CA VAL A 19 -9.49 -0.25 -2.20
C VAL A 19 -10.44 0.92 -2.40
N LEU A 20 -10.30 1.97 -1.60
CA LEU A 20 -11.20 3.10 -1.66
C LEU A 20 -10.97 4.00 -2.87
N LYS A 21 -9.71 4.28 -3.18
CA LYS A 21 -9.35 5.24 -4.21
C LYS A 21 -8.90 4.63 -5.52
N GLY A 22 -8.56 3.34 -5.50
CA GLY A 22 -7.99 2.71 -6.67
C GLY A 22 -6.48 2.87 -6.70
N TYR A 23 -5.89 2.57 -7.85
CA TYR A 23 -4.44 2.57 -7.97
C TYR A 23 -3.90 3.98 -8.17
N CYS A 24 -3.54 4.64 -7.10
CA CYS A 24 -2.94 5.96 -7.14
C CYS A 24 -1.77 6.01 -6.16
N PRO A 25 -0.66 5.33 -6.52
CA PRO A 25 0.45 5.15 -5.57
C PRO A 25 1.08 6.45 -5.10
N ARG A 26 1.13 7.47 -5.97
CA ARG A 26 1.71 8.74 -5.57
C ARG A 26 0.91 9.40 -4.46
N GLU A 27 -0.40 9.45 -4.61
CA GLU A 27 -1.25 10.05 -3.59
C GLU A 27 -1.19 9.26 -2.29
N ILE A 28 -1.26 7.94 -2.41
CA ILE A 28 -1.24 7.07 -1.25
C ILE A 28 0.08 7.21 -0.51
N ALA A 29 1.19 7.23 -1.25
CA ALA A 29 2.51 7.39 -0.64
C ALA A 29 2.58 8.67 0.17
N THR A 30 2.12 9.77 -0.41
CA THR A 30 2.13 11.05 0.29
C THR A 30 1.27 11.01 1.54
N GLU A 31 0.10 10.42 1.42
CA GLU A 31 -0.85 10.40 2.53
C GLU A 31 -0.34 9.59 3.72
N ILE A 32 0.38 8.50 3.45
CA ILE A 32 0.88 7.66 4.54
C ILE A 32 2.29 8.02 4.99
N GLY A 33 2.90 9.05 4.37
CA GLY A 33 4.14 9.61 4.87
C GLY A 33 5.41 9.18 4.15
N TYR A 34 5.31 8.68 2.92
CA TYR A 34 6.49 8.38 2.12
C TYR A 34 6.83 9.55 1.21
N ASP A 35 8.12 9.70 0.90
CA ASP A 35 8.59 10.80 0.06
C ASP A 35 8.17 10.65 -1.40
N ASN A 36 8.08 9.40 -1.86
CA ASN A 36 7.74 9.14 -3.24
C ASN A 36 7.08 7.78 -3.36
N GLU A 37 6.49 7.54 -4.55
CA GLU A 37 5.75 6.29 -4.74
C GLU A 37 6.66 5.07 -4.80
N TYR A 38 7.89 5.25 -5.22
CA TYR A 38 8.83 4.14 -5.31
C TYR A 38 9.09 3.54 -3.92
N SER A 39 9.35 4.42 -2.95
CA SER A 39 9.59 3.97 -1.58
C SER A 39 8.37 3.25 -1.02
N PHE A 40 7.19 3.79 -1.29
CA PHE A 40 5.95 3.18 -0.86
C PHE A 40 5.78 1.78 -1.47
N LYS A 41 5.99 1.68 -2.79
CA LYS A 41 5.81 0.40 -3.47
C LYS A 41 6.76 -0.65 -2.94
N ARG A 42 8.01 -0.28 -2.70
CA ARG A 42 8.97 -1.21 -2.14
C ARG A 42 8.58 -1.68 -0.75
N ALA A 43 8.14 -0.74 0.08
CA ALA A 43 7.74 -1.09 1.44
C ALA A 43 6.52 -2.01 1.42
N PHE A 44 5.58 -1.74 0.54
CA PHE A 44 4.39 -2.58 0.40
C PHE A 44 4.77 -4.01 -0.01
N GLN A 45 5.62 -4.12 -1.03
CA GLN A 45 6.03 -5.45 -1.50
C GLN A 45 6.82 -6.20 -0.44
N ARG A 46 7.66 -5.49 0.31
CA ARG A 46 8.42 -6.11 1.39
C ARG A 46 7.50 -6.64 2.49
N THR A 47 6.45 -5.90 2.78
CA THR A 47 5.53 -6.27 3.86
C THR A 47 4.60 -7.41 3.46
N TYR A 48 4.06 -7.37 2.25
CA TYR A 48 3.02 -8.31 1.84
C TYR A 48 3.45 -9.30 0.76
N GLY A 49 4.63 -9.12 0.18
CA GLY A 49 5.13 -10.04 -0.83
C GLY A 49 4.58 -9.81 -2.23
N ILE A 50 3.70 -8.84 -2.41
CA ILE A 50 3.17 -8.49 -3.72
C ILE A 50 3.15 -6.98 -3.87
N THR A 51 3.07 -6.51 -5.11
CA THR A 51 3.02 -5.07 -5.36
C THR A 51 1.63 -4.53 -5.06
N PRO A 52 1.52 -3.22 -4.80
CA PRO A 52 0.20 -2.62 -4.59
C PRO A 52 -0.74 -2.83 -5.77
N ARG A 53 -0.20 -2.81 -6.98
CA ARG A 53 -1.01 -3.02 -8.17
C ARG A 53 -1.57 -4.44 -8.20
N ASP A 54 -0.71 -5.43 -7.93
CA ASP A 54 -1.15 -6.82 -7.90
C ASP A 54 -2.18 -7.04 -6.82
N PHE A 55 -1.98 -6.42 -5.66
CA PHE A 55 -2.96 -6.52 -4.58
C PHE A 55 -4.31 -6.00 -5.03
N LEU A 56 -4.32 -4.85 -5.68
CA LEU A 56 -5.58 -4.25 -6.10
C LEU A 56 -6.27 -5.08 -7.16
N GLU A 57 -5.51 -5.67 -8.08
CA GLU A 57 -6.08 -6.54 -9.10
C GLU A 57 -6.75 -7.75 -8.48
N LYS A 58 -6.11 -8.34 -7.47
CA LYS A 58 -6.69 -9.48 -6.78
C LYS A 58 -7.98 -9.09 -6.06
N GLU A 59 -7.96 -7.95 -5.37
CA GLU A 59 -9.15 -7.48 -4.67
C GLU A 59 -10.27 -7.13 -5.63
N GLY A 60 -9.90 -6.54 -6.76
CA GLY A 60 -10.87 -6.20 -7.77
C GLY A 60 -11.58 -7.42 -8.31
N LYS A 61 -10.83 -8.48 -8.53
CA LYS A 61 -11.43 -9.74 -8.99
C LYS A 61 -12.33 -10.34 -7.93
N ASN A 62 -11.88 -10.28 -6.69
CA ASN A 62 -12.69 -10.83 -5.59
C ASN A 62 -13.92 -10.02 -5.31
N ALA A 63 -13.90 -8.75 -5.61
CA ALA A 63 -15.01 -7.85 -5.36
C ALA A 63 -16.19 -8.10 -6.31
N ARG A 64 -15.95 -8.89 -7.34
CA ARG A 64 -17.00 -9.24 -8.29
C ARG A 64 -17.66 -10.54 -7.89
#